data_b6e83fc21b0a53a732b78073de8a68c4
#
_entry.id   b6e83fc21b0a53a732b78073de8a68c4
#
_cell.length_a   1.000
_cell.length_b   1.000
_cell.length_c   1.000
_cell.angle_alpha   90.00
_cell.angle_beta   90.00
_cell.angle_gamma   90.00
#
_symmetry.space_group_name_H-M   'P 1'
#
loop_
_entity.id
_entity.type
_entity.pdbx_description
1 polymer ?
#
loop_
_entity_poly.entity_id
_entity_poly.type
_entity_poly.pdbx_seq_one_letter_code
_entity_poly.pdbx_strand_id
1 'polypeptide(L)'
;VAKDLYNLGFKVEGWSRTKKKIEGVNCNYGENSIEKLIKNCDIHVCLLPLTPSTTNIFNKSTFAKMRRGSCFINAGRGEHVVEDDLIENCKSGHISSAILDVYRNEPLPKDHKFWEIKNIRIWPHVAAETNPKTAAKQIANAIKCIDKGELPPNTVDRNLGY
;
A
#
# COMPACT_ATOMS: atom_id res chain seq x y z
N VAL A 1 5.99 -0.48 -9.95
CA VAL A 1 6.66 0.13 -8.77
C VAL A 1 7.89 -0.68 -8.36
N ALA A 2 7.79 -1.95 -7.93
CA ALA A 2 8.95 -2.70 -7.40
C ALA A 2 10.09 -2.84 -8.44
N LYS A 3 9.75 -3.21 -9.69
CA LYS A 3 10.72 -3.31 -10.78
C LYS A 3 11.33 -1.95 -11.13
N ASP A 4 10.55 -0.89 -11.10
CA ASP A 4 11.04 0.45 -11.43
C ASP A 4 12.01 0.96 -10.36
N LEU A 5 11.71 0.71 -9.09
CA LEU A 5 12.62 1.02 -7.99
C LEU A 5 13.94 0.22 -8.09
N TYR A 6 13.85 -1.07 -8.44
CA TYR A 6 15.04 -1.87 -8.69
C TYR A 6 15.87 -1.30 -9.84
N ASN A 7 15.26 -0.92 -10.94
CA ASN A 7 15.94 -0.30 -12.09
C ASN A 7 16.60 1.06 -11.75
N LEU A 8 16.05 1.76 -10.74
CA LEU A 8 16.65 2.97 -10.18
C LEU A 8 17.80 2.71 -9.20
N GLY A 9 18.16 1.45 -8.97
CA GLY A 9 19.26 1.05 -8.10
C GLY A 9 18.91 0.81 -6.63
N PHE A 10 17.63 0.83 -6.26
CA PHE A 10 17.22 0.48 -4.90
C PHE A 10 17.30 -1.02 -4.66
N LYS A 11 17.70 -1.41 -3.44
CA LYS A 11 17.55 -2.77 -2.97
C LYS A 11 16.09 -2.98 -2.57
N VAL A 12 15.34 -3.77 -3.34
CA VAL A 12 13.89 -3.91 -3.17
C VAL A 12 13.54 -5.28 -2.61
N GLU A 13 12.76 -5.27 -1.53
CA GLU A 13 12.06 -6.45 -1.01
C GLU A 13 10.55 -6.27 -1.24
N GLY A 14 9.86 -7.32 -1.63
CA GLY A 14 8.42 -7.34 -1.80
C GLY A 14 7.76 -8.36 -0.89
N TRP A 15 6.51 -8.08 -0.50
CA TRP A 15 5.64 -9.04 0.17
C TRP A 15 4.27 -9.08 -0.50
N SER A 16 3.73 -10.28 -0.61
CA SER A 16 2.36 -10.52 -1.08
C SER A 16 1.79 -11.80 -0.47
N ARG A 17 0.46 -11.93 -0.46
CA ARG A 17 -0.20 -13.13 0.04
C ARG A 17 0.24 -14.39 -0.71
N THR A 18 0.32 -14.30 -2.04
CA THR A 18 0.71 -15.40 -2.93
C THR A 18 2.14 -15.21 -3.44
N LYS A 19 2.80 -16.33 -3.77
CA LYS A 19 4.15 -16.31 -4.33
C LYS A 19 4.20 -15.50 -5.63
N LYS A 20 5.12 -14.53 -5.68
CA LYS A 20 5.42 -13.71 -6.86
C LYS A 20 6.89 -13.88 -7.23
N LYS A 21 7.19 -13.70 -8.52
CA LYS A 21 8.56 -13.63 -9.01
C LYS A 21 8.70 -12.35 -9.84
N ILE A 22 9.51 -11.43 -9.35
CA ILE A 22 9.83 -10.16 -10.01
C ILE A 22 11.33 -10.10 -10.11
N GLU A 23 11.85 -9.87 -11.32
CA GLU A 23 13.28 -9.76 -11.57
C GLU A 23 13.93 -8.68 -10.70
N GLY A 24 15.02 -9.01 -10.02
CA GLY A 24 15.76 -8.10 -9.16
C GLY A 24 15.09 -7.79 -7.81
N VAL A 25 13.92 -8.37 -7.51
CA VAL A 25 13.20 -8.15 -6.26
C VAL A 25 13.16 -9.42 -5.41
N ASN A 26 13.56 -9.31 -4.15
CA ASN A 26 13.41 -10.39 -3.18
C ASN A 26 11.95 -10.50 -2.74
N CYS A 27 11.19 -11.43 -3.36
CA CYS A 27 9.76 -11.59 -3.11
C CYS A 27 9.50 -12.57 -1.96
N ASN A 28 8.95 -12.06 -0.87
CA ASN A 28 8.44 -12.82 0.27
C ASN A 28 6.93 -13.06 0.13
N TYR A 29 6.40 -14.15 0.69
CA TYR A 29 4.98 -14.44 0.63
C TYR A 29 4.48 -15.17 1.88
N GLY A 30 3.17 -15.08 2.12
CA GLY A 30 2.50 -15.68 3.27
C GLY A 30 2.65 -14.85 4.55
N GLU A 31 1.77 -15.08 5.52
CA GLU A 31 1.61 -14.24 6.71
C GLU A 31 2.89 -14.10 7.55
N ASN A 32 3.61 -15.19 7.75
CA ASN A 32 4.80 -15.21 8.61
C ASN A 32 6.02 -14.47 8.02
N SER A 33 6.00 -14.12 6.75
CA SER A 33 7.17 -13.51 6.09
C SER A 33 7.16 -11.97 6.11
N ILE A 34 6.02 -11.34 6.40
CA ILE A 34 5.90 -9.88 6.44
C ILE A 34 6.78 -9.25 7.53
N GLU A 35 6.90 -9.92 8.66
CA GLU A 35 7.67 -9.40 9.79
C GLU A 35 9.16 -9.25 9.46
N LYS A 36 9.73 -10.19 8.70
CA LYS A 36 11.13 -10.12 8.26
C LYS A 36 11.34 -8.91 7.34
N LEU A 37 10.41 -8.66 6.41
CA LEU A 37 10.46 -7.50 5.52
C LEU A 37 10.42 -6.20 6.34
N ILE A 38 9.48 -6.08 7.27
CA ILE A 38 9.29 -4.88 8.08
C ILE A 38 10.56 -4.53 8.87
N LYS A 39 11.24 -5.52 9.42
CA LYS A 39 12.48 -5.30 10.20
C LYS A 39 13.69 -4.89 9.35
N ASN A 40 13.69 -5.19 8.05
CA ASN A 40 14.88 -5.07 7.22
C ASN A 40 14.88 -3.86 6.29
N CYS A 41 13.74 -3.18 6.14
CA CYS A 41 13.62 -2.06 5.21
C CYS A 41 13.71 -0.71 5.91
N ASP A 42 14.25 0.27 5.20
CA ASP A 42 14.33 1.67 5.65
C ASP A 42 13.15 2.49 5.10
N ILE A 43 12.55 2.05 3.99
CA ILE A 43 11.36 2.67 3.38
C ILE A 43 10.31 1.57 3.18
N HIS A 44 9.13 1.81 3.70
CA HIS A 44 7.99 0.90 3.61
C HIS A 44 6.90 1.51 2.74
N VAL A 45 6.52 0.80 1.66
CA VAL A 45 5.47 1.25 0.74
C VAL A 45 4.30 0.29 0.78
N CYS A 46 3.15 0.75 1.27
CA CYS A 46 1.90 0.00 1.25
C CYS A 46 1.16 0.21 -0.07
N LEU A 47 0.98 -0.88 -0.82
CA LEU A 47 0.17 -0.99 -2.04
C LEU A 47 -0.78 -2.19 -1.95
N LEU A 48 -1.13 -2.61 -0.73
CA LEU A 48 -1.96 -3.78 -0.49
C LEU A 48 -3.41 -3.52 -0.91
N PRO A 49 -4.14 -4.53 -1.36
CA PRO A 49 -5.60 -4.46 -1.43
C PRO A 49 -6.18 -4.42 -0.02
N LEU A 50 -7.29 -3.71 0.17
CA LEU A 50 -8.00 -3.68 1.44
C LEU A 50 -8.82 -4.97 1.58
N THR A 51 -8.53 -5.72 2.62
CA THR A 51 -9.22 -6.96 2.99
C THR A 51 -9.34 -7.04 4.52
N PRO A 52 -10.16 -7.93 5.07
CA PRO A 52 -10.21 -8.12 6.53
C PRO A 52 -8.83 -8.41 7.15
N SER A 53 -7.95 -9.13 6.45
CA SER A 53 -6.60 -9.47 6.93
C SER A 53 -5.59 -8.33 6.79
N THR A 54 -5.86 -7.32 5.97
CA THR A 54 -4.98 -6.17 5.77
C THR A 54 -5.47 -4.89 6.44
N THR A 55 -6.69 -4.90 6.97
CA THR A 55 -7.22 -3.81 7.79
C THR A 55 -6.39 -3.68 9.07
N ASN A 56 -5.97 -2.46 9.40
CA ASN A 56 -5.12 -2.15 10.56
C ASN A 56 -3.78 -2.92 10.60
N ILE A 57 -3.29 -3.38 9.45
CA ILE A 57 -2.01 -4.09 9.38
C ILE A 57 -0.84 -3.24 9.86
N PHE A 58 -0.91 -1.91 9.68
CA PHE A 58 0.04 -0.94 10.22
C PHE A 58 -0.52 -0.34 11.51
N ASN A 59 -0.20 -0.96 12.61
CA ASN A 59 -0.57 -0.60 13.97
C ASN A 59 0.67 -0.44 14.85
N LYS A 60 0.49 -0.15 16.12
CA LYS A 60 1.57 0.06 17.10
C LYS A 60 2.61 -1.06 17.09
N SER A 61 2.17 -2.33 17.05
CA SER A 61 3.07 -3.49 17.02
C SER A 61 3.88 -3.55 15.72
N THR A 62 3.26 -3.23 14.58
CA THR A 62 3.92 -3.24 13.28
C THR A 62 4.93 -2.10 13.17
N PHE A 63 4.54 -0.88 13.56
CA PHE A 63 5.46 0.27 13.57
C PHE A 63 6.65 0.04 14.50
N ALA A 64 6.43 -0.54 15.69
CA ALA A 64 7.51 -0.84 16.63
C ALA A 64 8.57 -1.82 16.09
N LYS A 65 8.21 -2.65 15.10
CA LYS A 65 9.12 -3.59 14.43
C LYS A 65 9.92 -2.96 13.30
N MET A 66 9.51 -1.80 12.79
CA MET A 66 10.25 -1.05 11.78
C MET A 66 11.54 -0.48 12.36
N ARG A 67 12.53 -0.25 11.52
CA ARG A 67 13.76 0.41 11.96
C ARG A 67 13.47 1.83 12.40
N ARG A 68 14.11 2.26 13.48
CA ARG A 68 14.03 3.67 13.89
C ARG A 68 14.56 4.58 12.79
N GLY A 69 13.83 5.62 12.48
CA GLY A 69 14.17 6.55 11.39
C GLY A 69 13.69 6.12 10.01
N SER A 70 12.96 5.00 9.90
CA SER A 70 12.39 4.58 8.62
C SER A 70 11.31 5.53 8.11
N CYS A 71 11.04 5.44 6.81
CA CYS A 71 9.98 6.17 6.13
C CYS A 71 8.78 5.23 5.85
N PHE A 72 7.57 5.74 5.99
CA PHE A 72 6.34 5.01 5.67
C PHE A 72 5.54 5.73 4.57
N ILE A 73 5.13 5.00 3.54
CA ILE A 73 4.34 5.51 2.41
C ILE A 73 3.08 4.67 2.29
N ASN A 74 1.90 5.30 2.35
CA ASN A 74 0.63 4.62 2.11
C ASN A 74 -0.04 5.17 0.85
N ALA A 75 -0.07 4.37 -0.20
CA ALA A 75 -0.81 4.60 -1.44
C ALA A 75 -1.76 3.41 -1.73
N GLY A 76 -2.12 2.66 -0.69
CA GLY A 76 -3.10 1.57 -0.75
C GLY A 76 -4.50 2.06 -0.37
N ARG A 77 -4.86 1.93 0.91
CA ARG A 77 -6.11 2.44 1.50
C ARG A 77 -5.84 2.95 2.92
N GLY A 78 -6.62 3.92 3.37
CA GLY A 78 -6.47 4.52 4.71
C GLY A 78 -6.66 3.51 5.84
N GLU A 79 -7.58 2.56 5.67
CA GLU A 79 -7.90 1.53 6.66
C GLU A 79 -6.76 0.54 6.92
N HIS A 80 -5.71 0.54 6.12
CA HIS A 80 -4.50 -0.24 6.44
C HIS A 80 -3.79 0.27 7.69
N VAL A 81 -4.00 1.54 8.07
CA VAL A 81 -3.27 2.23 9.13
C VAL A 81 -4.16 2.53 10.32
N VAL A 82 -3.65 2.28 11.53
CA VAL A 82 -4.18 2.86 12.76
C VAL A 82 -3.56 4.24 12.90
N GLU A 83 -4.34 5.28 12.63
CA GLU A 83 -3.84 6.66 12.45
C GLU A 83 -3.21 7.24 13.71
N ASP A 84 -3.79 6.99 14.90
CA ASP A 84 -3.20 7.44 16.17
C ASP A 84 -1.83 6.77 16.43
N ASP A 85 -1.68 5.50 16.09
CA ASP A 85 -0.39 4.78 16.23
C ASP A 85 0.67 5.38 15.28
N LEU A 86 0.31 5.74 14.06
CA LEU A 86 1.21 6.42 13.13
C LEU A 86 1.62 7.79 13.66
N ILE A 87 0.67 8.56 14.20
CA ILE A 87 0.93 9.88 14.79
C ILE A 87 1.95 9.77 15.94
N GLU A 88 1.76 8.82 16.86
CA GLU A 88 2.70 8.59 17.97
C GLU A 88 4.11 8.27 17.46
N ASN A 89 4.22 7.39 16.46
CA ASN A 89 5.50 6.98 15.90
C ASN A 89 6.19 8.12 15.11
N CYS A 90 5.42 8.96 14.43
CA CYS A 90 5.95 10.16 13.77
C CYS A 90 6.41 11.20 14.79
N LYS A 91 5.64 11.46 15.85
CA LYS A 91 6.00 12.41 16.93
C LYS A 91 7.25 11.98 17.70
N SER A 92 7.42 10.69 17.96
CA SER A 92 8.61 10.15 18.65
C SER A 92 9.85 10.09 17.76
N GLY A 93 9.72 10.33 16.45
CA GLY A 93 10.77 10.17 15.45
C GLY A 93 11.18 8.71 15.22
N HIS A 94 10.35 7.75 15.66
CA HIS A 94 10.55 6.34 15.30
C HIS A 94 10.32 6.16 13.79
N ILE A 95 9.23 6.73 13.27
CA ILE A 95 9.02 6.95 11.84
C ILE A 95 9.47 8.38 11.50
N SER A 96 10.54 8.51 10.74
CA SER A 96 11.14 9.81 10.41
C SER A 96 10.26 10.66 9.50
N SER A 97 9.53 10.02 8.59
CA SER A 97 8.52 10.66 7.75
C SER A 97 7.44 9.69 7.31
N ALA A 98 6.21 10.19 7.14
CA ALA A 98 5.14 9.46 6.51
C ALA A 98 4.61 10.25 5.30
N ILE A 99 4.32 9.55 4.19
CA ILE A 99 3.71 10.09 2.98
C ILE A 99 2.39 9.34 2.79
N LEU A 100 1.28 10.06 2.87
CA LEU A 100 -0.05 9.48 2.84
C LEU A 100 -0.83 10.03 1.64
N ASP A 101 -1.25 9.15 0.75
CA ASP A 101 -2.11 9.48 -0.39
C ASP A 101 -3.58 9.11 -0.10
N VAL A 102 -3.82 8.35 0.97
CA VAL A 102 -5.12 7.78 1.32
C VAL A 102 -5.37 7.87 2.84
N TYR A 103 -6.66 8.00 3.23
CA TYR A 103 -7.10 8.22 4.60
C TYR A 103 -8.31 7.37 4.93
N ARG A 104 -8.61 7.18 6.23
CA ARG A 104 -9.83 6.49 6.66
C ARG A 104 -11.10 7.23 6.28
N ASN A 105 -11.06 8.56 6.40
CA ASN A 105 -12.13 9.44 5.98
C ASN A 105 -11.60 10.33 4.85
N GLU A 106 -12.19 10.23 3.67
CA GLU A 106 -11.84 11.02 2.50
C GLU A 106 -13.03 11.86 2.04
N PRO A 107 -12.82 13.14 1.74
CA PRO A 107 -11.58 13.93 1.89
C PRO A 107 -11.13 14.05 3.34
N LEU A 108 -9.81 14.12 3.59
CA LEU A 108 -9.26 14.29 4.94
C LEU A 108 -9.89 15.51 5.64
N PRO A 109 -10.52 15.35 6.82
CA PRO A 109 -11.14 16.44 7.55
C PRO A 109 -10.16 17.60 7.82
N LYS A 110 -10.67 18.84 7.78
CA LYS A 110 -9.83 20.03 7.96
C LYS A 110 -9.19 20.13 9.35
N ASP A 111 -9.82 19.54 10.35
CA ASP A 111 -9.37 19.47 11.75
C ASP A 111 -8.59 18.19 12.08
N HIS A 112 -8.23 17.39 11.06
CA HIS A 112 -7.53 16.13 11.29
C HIS A 112 -6.11 16.39 11.80
N LYS A 113 -5.69 15.61 12.82
CA LYS A 113 -4.38 15.73 13.48
C LYS A 113 -3.17 15.63 12.53
N PHE A 114 -3.32 14.97 11.38
CA PHE A 114 -2.23 14.85 10.40
C PHE A 114 -1.73 16.20 9.89
N TRP A 115 -2.58 17.22 9.82
CA TRP A 115 -2.20 18.55 9.37
C TRP A 115 -1.17 19.24 10.29
N GLU A 116 -1.14 18.85 11.56
CA GLU A 116 -0.26 19.44 12.58
C GLU A 116 1.11 18.73 12.68
N ILE A 117 1.27 17.54 12.06
CA ILE A 117 2.46 16.72 12.19
C ILE A 117 3.46 17.04 11.08
N LYS A 118 4.55 17.73 11.40
CA LYS A 118 5.53 18.25 10.44
C LYS A 118 6.16 17.20 9.50
N ASN A 119 6.30 15.97 9.96
CA ASN A 119 6.88 14.87 9.21
C ASN A 119 5.83 13.96 8.55
N ILE A 120 4.56 14.34 8.54
CA ILE A 120 3.51 13.71 7.71
C ILE A 120 3.26 14.61 6.49
N ARG A 121 3.35 14.02 5.30
CA ARG A 121 3.04 14.66 4.02
C ARG A 121 1.74 14.09 3.47
N ILE A 122 0.85 14.95 3.06
CA ILE A 122 -0.53 14.65 2.67
C ILE A 122 -0.69 14.88 1.18
N TRP A 123 -1.26 13.89 0.47
CA TRP A 123 -1.59 13.94 -0.94
C TRP A 123 -3.07 13.59 -1.13
N PRO A 124 -3.78 14.16 -2.11
CA PRO A 124 -5.23 14.03 -2.21
C PRO A 124 -5.69 12.82 -3.06
N HIS A 125 -5.20 11.63 -2.76
CA HIS A 125 -5.54 10.35 -3.43
C HIS A 125 -5.28 10.39 -4.95
N VAL A 126 -4.06 10.76 -5.32
CA VAL A 126 -3.64 10.94 -6.73
C VAL A 126 -2.45 10.06 -7.14
N ALA A 127 -2.00 9.16 -6.28
CA ALA A 127 -0.83 8.31 -6.56
C ALA A 127 -1.00 7.39 -7.79
N ALA A 128 -2.23 7.14 -8.22
CA ALA A 128 -2.53 6.29 -9.37
C ALA A 128 -3.75 6.82 -10.15
N GLU A 129 -3.52 7.83 -10.98
CA GLU A 129 -4.56 8.30 -11.91
C GLU A 129 -4.89 7.24 -12.96
N THR A 130 -6.18 7.03 -13.19
CA THR A 130 -6.66 6.12 -14.23
C THR A 130 -6.34 6.68 -15.61
N ASN A 131 -5.55 5.95 -16.39
CA ASN A 131 -5.32 6.30 -17.79
C ASN A 131 -6.54 5.90 -18.63
N PRO A 132 -7.31 6.86 -19.21
CA PRO A 132 -8.55 6.56 -19.94
C PRO A 132 -8.35 5.60 -21.12
N LYS A 133 -7.21 5.69 -21.82
CA LYS A 133 -6.93 4.84 -22.99
C LYS A 133 -6.72 3.38 -22.62
N THR A 134 -6.03 3.11 -21.51
CA THR A 134 -5.82 1.74 -21.02
C THR A 134 -7.08 1.19 -20.37
N ALA A 135 -7.81 2.00 -19.61
CA ALA A 135 -9.08 1.63 -19.00
C ALA A 135 -10.14 1.28 -20.06
N ALA A 136 -10.31 2.11 -21.10
CA ALA A 136 -11.27 1.84 -22.18
C ALA A 136 -11.00 0.51 -22.88
N LYS A 137 -9.73 0.15 -23.12
CA LYS A 137 -9.38 -1.14 -23.71
C LYS A 137 -9.77 -2.33 -22.80
N GLN A 138 -9.53 -2.21 -21.51
CA GLN A 138 -9.89 -3.25 -20.54
C GLN A 138 -11.40 -3.42 -20.41
N ILE A 139 -12.14 -2.30 -20.35
CA ILE A 139 -13.62 -2.30 -20.32
C ILE A 139 -14.18 -2.93 -21.58
N ALA A 140 -13.72 -2.53 -22.77
CA ALA A 140 -14.17 -3.11 -24.04
C ALA A 140 -13.89 -4.62 -24.12
N ASN A 141 -12.75 -5.08 -23.61
CA ASN A 141 -12.43 -6.51 -23.55
C ASN A 141 -13.35 -7.25 -22.56
N ALA A 142 -13.60 -6.66 -21.39
CA ALA A 142 -14.51 -7.24 -20.41
C ALA A 142 -15.94 -7.41 -20.97
N ILE A 143 -16.48 -6.40 -21.68
CA ILE A 143 -17.78 -6.48 -22.35
C ILE A 143 -17.79 -7.65 -23.34
N LYS A 144 -16.77 -7.77 -24.18
CA LYS A 144 -16.70 -8.87 -25.18
C LYS A 144 -16.65 -10.26 -24.52
N CYS A 145 -16.01 -10.41 -23.36
CA CYS A 145 -16.03 -11.66 -22.60
C CYS A 145 -17.44 -11.97 -22.09
N ILE A 146 -18.13 -10.97 -21.51
CA ILE A 146 -19.50 -11.13 -20.99
C ILE A 146 -20.47 -11.51 -22.11
N ASP A 147 -20.38 -10.87 -23.27
CA ASP A 147 -21.22 -11.17 -24.44
C ASP A 147 -21.05 -12.63 -24.94
N LYS A 148 -19.89 -13.23 -24.69
CA LYS A 148 -19.60 -14.63 -25.01
C LYS A 148 -19.92 -15.61 -23.88
N GLY A 149 -20.37 -15.12 -22.70
CA GLY A 149 -20.58 -15.93 -21.51
C GLY A 149 -19.28 -16.32 -20.81
N GLU A 150 -18.17 -15.63 -21.10
CA GLU A 150 -16.86 -15.87 -20.50
C GLU A 150 -16.64 -14.92 -19.31
N LEU A 151 -15.85 -15.35 -18.32
CA LEU A 151 -15.42 -14.49 -17.22
C LEU A 151 -14.41 -13.45 -17.72
N PRO A 152 -14.64 -12.15 -17.45
CA PRO A 152 -13.67 -11.10 -17.79
C PRO A 152 -12.33 -11.30 -17.09
N PRO A 153 -11.21 -10.89 -17.71
CA PRO A 153 -9.93 -10.81 -17.02
C PRO A 153 -10.02 -9.87 -15.80
N ASN A 154 -9.31 -10.18 -14.74
CA ASN A 154 -9.27 -9.39 -13.49
C ASN A 154 -10.64 -9.31 -12.76
N THR A 155 -11.49 -10.32 -12.94
CA THR A 155 -12.72 -10.44 -12.15
C THR A 155 -12.37 -10.57 -10.67
N VAL A 156 -13.01 -9.76 -9.83
CA VAL A 156 -12.81 -9.77 -8.38
C VAL A 156 -13.37 -11.08 -7.79
N ASP A 157 -12.55 -11.78 -7.05
CA ASP A 157 -13.03 -12.89 -6.22
C ASP A 157 -13.69 -12.32 -4.96
N ARG A 158 -15.01 -12.51 -4.86
CA ARG A 158 -15.81 -11.96 -3.74
C ARG A 158 -15.41 -12.53 -2.38
N ASN A 159 -14.86 -13.74 -2.32
CA ASN A 159 -14.40 -14.34 -1.06
C ASN A 159 -13.07 -13.74 -0.61
N LEU A 160 -12.24 -13.32 -1.56
CA LEU A 160 -10.93 -12.72 -1.30
C LEU A 160 -11.00 -11.20 -1.16
N GLY A 161 -12.04 -10.56 -1.69
CA GLY A 161 -12.24 -9.11 -1.64
C GLY A 161 -11.46 -8.32 -2.71
N TYR A 162 -10.78 -9.01 -3.64
CA TYR A 162 -10.02 -8.36 -4.74
C TYR A 162 -9.77 -9.30 -5.89
#